data_e0acd7fe7c329f0538152ada3cc797ea
#
_entry.id   e0acd7fe7c329f0538152ada3cc797ea
#
_cell.length_a   1.000
_cell.length_b   1.000
_cell.length_c   1.000
_cell.angle_alpha   90.00
_cell.angle_beta   90.00
_cell.angle_gamma   90.00
#
_symmetry.space_group_name_H-M   'P 1'
#
loop_
_entity.id
_entity.type
_entity.pdbx_description
1 polymer ?
#
loop_
_entity_poly.entity_id
_entity_poly.type
_entity_poly.pdbx_seq_one_letter_code
_entity_poly.pdbx_strand_id
1 'polypeptide(L)'
;MGSSEAGIGKNTVIIKRLNADHGQGTYTKFIPLNAGMVKEIEKAVKSIFDALGGASLIKSSGDVYIKPNGVGAEPYVHTRPELVEAVIRYWFGAGAKRVFLIENSTQCNITRLVFEMTGYKKICKKTGAIPGYLDEEDTVTLKFPGKKSCKEGDPKGYDCTEFEISKTVAEKLIRDRDKNLYVSLPKLKTHSMGIVTLGIKNQWGFPRHMHRGPDHNYNLHHKLVDVLSHVRPDITMIEGVEGTIYGHYPAISLADHCVKPFKVLIGSLNVVAADIVGAAVFGLGIDDVPQIKLAIERGLSGGVQKAEDIKLIGDFSDLKKLDLIGDLKDFNGKYPTDLYPQFPEDVTLIKGKEMACREGCVNNPLSILQELTYDFQGKGGWTLIMGKGFDPAMIDNIKGRVLIAGHCAIEEVSERLISRLGKRNVYLSGECNDLRASMEAMCHLMRVNPLRFVPISPIKSGVILVQAHWNKTRARLVNPMSYFFKMR
;
A
#
# COMPACT_ATOMS: atom_id res chain seq x y z
N MET A 1 45.28 21.10 2.68
CA MET A 1 44.47 20.85 1.44
C MET A 1 43.14 20.32 1.92
N GLY A 2 42.14 21.21 2.03
CA GLY A 2 40.82 20.85 2.50
C GLY A 2 40.03 20.18 1.37
N SER A 3 39.65 18.94 1.55
CA SER A 3 38.63 18.31 0.76
C SER A 3 37.31 18.99 1.09
N SER A 4 36.77 19.80 0.18
CA SER A 4 35.43 20.32 0.26
C SER A 4 34.48 19.11 0.28
N GLU A 5 33.85 18.87 1.43
CA GLU A 5 32.64 18.04 1.53
C GLU A 5 31.54 18.71 0.69
N ALA A 6 31.57 18.45 -0.61
CA ALA A 6 30.42 18.78 -1.45
C ALA A 6 29.26 17.90 -0.96
N GLY A 7 28.35 18.48 -0.20
CA GLY A 7 27.16 17.80 0.29
C GLY A 7 26.45 17.07 -0.86
N ILE A 8 25.93 15.87 -0.59
CA ILE A 8 25.20 15.09 -1.58
C ILE A 8 24.03 15.92 -2.14
N GLY A 9 24.00 16.07 -3.45
CA GLY A 9 22.91 16.79 -4.14
C GLY A 9 21.56 16.12 -3.87
N LYS A 10 20.49 16.91 -3.71
CA LYS A 10 19.13 16.41 -3.41
C LYS A 10 18.62 15.33 -4.37
N ASN A 11 19.08 15.35 -5.62
CA ASN A 11 18.68 14.38 -6.65
C ASN A 11 19.62 13.17 -6.72
N THR A 12 20.41 12.93 -5.68
CA THR A 12 21.22 11.72 -5.58
C THR A 12 20.38 10.57 -5.07
N VAL A 13 20.48 9.44 -5.75
CA VAL A 13 19.91 8.17 -5.31
C VAL A 13 21.02 7.16 -5.14
N ILE A 14 21.04 6.51 -3.98
CA ILE A 14 22.02 5.48 -3.65
C ILE A 14 21.33 4.14 -3.74
N ILE A 15 21.90 3.23 -4.54
CA ILE A 15 21.41 1.87 -4.66
C ILE A 15 22.46 0.87 -4.23
N LYS A 16 22.08 -0.06 -3.36
CA LYS A 16 22.92 -1.13 -2.86
C LYS A 16 22.35 -2.48 -3.23
N ARG A 17 23.17 -3.34 -3.80
CA ARG A 17 22.86 -4.74 -4.05
C ARG A 17 23.15 -5.57 -2.80
N LEU A 18 22.28 -6.52 -2.52
CA LEU A 18 22.48 -7.53 -1.48
C LEU A 18 22.91 -8.82 -2.17
N ASN A 19 24.10 -9.36 -1.83
CA ASN A 19 24.68 -10.49 -2.54
C ASN A 19 24.42 -11.83 -1.82
N ALA A 20 24.08 -11.78 -0.53
CA ALA A 20 23.80 -12.99 0.23
C ALA A 20 22.60 -13.76 -0.35
N ASP A 21 22.58 -15.06 -0.11
CA ASP A 21 21.43 -15.88 -0.47
C ASP A 21 20.19 -15.47 0.30
N HIS A 22 19.05 -15.43 -0.38
CA HIS A 22 17.79 -15.02 0.21
C HIS A 22 17.26 -15.97 1.28
N GLY A 23 17.67 -17.22 1.23
CA GLY A 23 17.15 -18.35 1.98
C GLY A 23 16.54 -19.40 1.07
N GLN A 24 16.32 -20.60 1.59
CA GLN A 24 15.69 -21.70 0.85
C GLN A 24 14.23 -21.83 1.25
N GLY A 25 13.36 -22.10 0.30
CA GLY A 25 11.94 -22.30 0.52
C GLY A 25 11.07 -21.73 -0.60
N THR A 26 9.79 -21.68 -0.35
CA THR A 26 8.77 -21.10 -1.23
C THR A 26 8.14 -19.90 -0.57
N TYR A 27 7.69 -18.90 -1.34
CA TYR A 27 7.01 -17.73 -0.80
C TYR A 27 5.59 -18.04 -0.29
N THR A 28 5.02 -19.14 -0.70
CA THR A 28 3.78 -19.69 -0.11
C THR A 28 3.96 -20.13 1.35
N LYS A 29 5.21 -20.36 1.75
CA LYS A 29 5.63 -20.58 3.14
C LYS A 29 6.62 -19.48 3.49
N PHE A 30 6.52 -18.96 4.70
CA PHE A 30 7.44 -17.93 5.16
C PHE A 30 8.91 -18.35 4.97
N ILE A 31 9.69 -17.53 4.27
CA ILE A 31 11.13 -17.72 4.10
C ILE A 31 11.85 -16.74 5.06
N PRO A 32 12.40 -17.22 6.20
CA PRO A 32 13.20 -16.37 7.05
C PRO A 32 14.52 -15.99 6.34
N LEU A 33 14.96 -14.76 6.50
CA LEU A 33 16.27 -14.36 6.00
C LEU A 33 17.37 -15.05 6.80
N ASN A 34 18.41 -15.51 6.10
CA ASN A 34 19.59 -16.05 6.78
C ASN A 34 20.42 -14.92 7.44
N ALA A 35 21.28 -15.29 8.36
CA ALA A 35 22.12 -14.34 9.10
C ALA A 35 23.06 -13.50 8.20
N GLY A 36 23.46 -14.04 7.05
CA GLY A 36 24.28 -13.35 6.04
C GLY A 36 23.50 -12.20 5.42
N MET A 37 22.27 -12.44 4.98
CA MET A 37 21.38 -11.42 4.42
C MET A 37 21.06 -10.33 5.43
N VAL A 38 20.78 -10.69 6.69
CA VAL A 38 20.51 -9.68 7.75
C VAL A 38 21.74 -8.76 7.94
N LYS A 39 22.96 -9.31 8.00
CA LYS A 39 24.17 -8.52 8.10
C LYS A 39 24.40 -7.62 6.88
N GLU A 40 24.07 -8.08 5.68
CA GLU A 40 24.17 -7.24 4.48
C GLU A 40 23.15 -6.10 4.50
N ILE A 41 21.93 -6.36 4.95
CA ILE A 41 20.92 -5.31 5.15
C ILE A 41 21.45 -4.24 6.12
N GLU A 42 21.98 -4.64 7.28
CA GLU A 42 22.57 -3.69 8.26
C GLU A 42 23.70 -2.85 7.65
N LYS A 43 24.61 -3.49 6.90
CA LYS A 43 25.72 -2.78 6.22
C LYS A 43 25.20 -1.83 5.14
N ALA A 44 24.24 -2.24 4.34
CA ALA A 44 23.66 -1.44 3.27
C ALA A 44 22.90 -0.24 3.84
N VAL A 45 22.07 -0.45 4.89
CA VAL A 45 21.37 0.63 5.62
C VAL A 45 22.39 1.68 6.13
N LYS A 46 23.46 1.23 6.81
CA LYS A 46 24.51 2.13 7.30
C LYS A 46 25.17 2.88 6.14
N SER A 47 25.59 2.19 5.10
CA SER A 47 26.24 2.79 3.93
C SER A 47 25.37 3.84 3.23
N ILE A 48 24.06 3.57 3.08
CA ILE A 48 23.12 4.50 2.45
C ILE A 48 22.93 5.74 3.33
N PHE A 49 22.62 5.57 4.60
CA PHE A 49 22.36 6.71 5.48
C PHE A 49 23.60 7.56 5.72
N ASP A 50 24.78 6.96 5.93
CA ASP A 50 26.03 7.71 6.07
C ASP A 50 26.31 8.55 4.82
N ALA A 51 26.13 7.96 3.64
CA ALA A 51 26.32 8.67 2.38
C ALA A 51 25.28 9.78 2.16
N LEU A 52 24.06 9.67 2.70
CA LEU A 52 23.02 10.71 2.63
C LEU A 52 23.24 11.85 3.65
N GLY A 53 24.19 11.74 4.57
CA GLY A 53 24.51 12.75 5.56
C GLY A 53 24.45 12.26 7.01
N GLY A 54 23.99 11.04 7.25
CA GLY A 54 24.06 10.37 8.55
C GLY A 54 23.47 11.17 9.70
N ALA A 55 24.24 11.28 10.80
CA ALA A 55 23.83 11.98 12.02
C ALA A 55 23.47 13.46 11.81
N SER A 56 24.03 14.12 10.77
CA SER A 56 23.73 15.53 10.48
C SER A 56 22.30 15.77 10.01
N LEU A 57 21.57 14.73 9.63
CA LEU A 57 20.16 14.80 9.25
C LEU A 57 19.23 14.84 10.46
N ILE A 58 19.72 14.50 11.67
CA ILE A 58 18.91 14.58 12.89
C ILE A 58 18.66 16.04 13.21
N LYS A 59 17.39 16.42 13.28
CA LYS A 59 16.96 17.79 13.49
C LYS A 59 16.89 18.13 14.99
N SER A 60 16.57 19.39 15.32
CA SER A 60 16.71 19.98 16.67
C SER A 60 15.98 19.24 17.79
N SER A 61 14.87 18.56 17.53
CA SER A 61 14.16 17.76 18.55
C SER A 61 14.94 16.50 18.96
N GLY A 62 15.76 15.96 18.06
CA GLY A 62 16.39 14.65 18.18
C GLY A 62 15.41 13.48 17.95
N ASP A 63 14.19 13.76 17.48
CA ASP A 63 13.16 12.75 17.22
C ASP A 63 13.20 12.29 15.77
N VAL A 64 13.12 10.97 15.56
CA VAL A 64 13.06 10.33 14.26
C VAL A 64 11.75 9.55 14.14
N TYR A 65 10.98 9.85 13.12
CA TYR A 65 9.73 9.16 12.78
C TYR A 65 9.96 8.25 11.59
N ILE A 66 9.77 6.96 11.76
CA ILE A 66 9.94 5.94 10.73
C ILE A 66 8.58 5.41 10.33
N LYS A 67 8.25 5.49 9.04
CA LYS A 67 7.03 4.91 8.49
C LYS A 67 7.35 3.77 7.53
N PRO A 68 7.13 2.50 7.92
CA PRO A 68 7.22 1.35 7.02
C PRO A 68 6.03 1.33 6.05
N ASN A 69 5.97 0.33 5.19
CA ASN A 69 4.78 -0.09 4.48
C ASN A 69 4.12 -1.24 5.26
N GLY A 70 3.21 -0.94 6.16
CA GLY A 70 2.57 -1.91 7.05
C GLY A 70 1.19 -2.33 6.53
N VAL A 71 1.12 -3.17 5.49
CA VAL A 71 -0.12 -3.53 4.80
C VAL A 71 -0.75 -4.80 5.35
N GLY A 72 0.01 -5.88 5.47
CA GLY A 72 -0.48 -7.21 5.85
C GLY A 72 0.56 -8.02 6.61
N ALA A 73 0.27 -9.29 6.83
CA ALA A 73 1.12 -10.21 7.58
C ALA A 73 2.25 -10.83 6.73
N GLU A 74 2.05 -10.95 5.43
CA GLU A 74 2.96 -11.62 4.52
C GLU A 74 4.26 -10.79 4.33
N PRO A 75 5.44 -11.41 4.46
CA PRO A 75 6.72 -10.69 4.43
C PRO A 75 6.97 -9.91 3.15
N TYR A 76 6.47 -10.39 2.04
CA TYR A 76 6.66 -9.78 0.72
C TYR A 76 5.70 -8.59 0.44
N VAL A 77 4.70 -8.36 1.29
CA VAL A 77 3.76 -7.22 1.11
C VAL A 77 4.03 -6.05 2.03
N HIS A 78 4.76 -6.26 3.15
CA HIS A 78 5.17 -5.19 4.07
C HIS A 78 6.69 -5.01 4.08
N THR A 79 7.15 -3.89 4.61
CA THR A 79 8.59 -3.66 4.81
C THR A 79 9.14 -4.70 5.77
N ARG A 80 10.20 -5.38 5.38
CA ARG A 80 10.83 -6.44 6.18
C ARG A 80 11.18 -5.97 7.60
N PRO A 81 10.81 -6.73 8.63
CA PRO A 81 11.13 -6.40 10.02
C PRO A 81 12.64 -6.27 10.26
N GLU A 82 13.47 -7.04 9.57
CA GLU A 82 14.93 -6.98 9.66
C GLU A 82 15.46 -5.61 9.19
N LEU A 83 14.91 -5.06 8.10
CA LEU A 83 15.25 -3.71 7.66
C LEU A 83 14.78 -2.66 8.68
N VAL A 84 13.55 -2.78 9.17
CA VAL A 84 13.00 -1.85 10.16
C VAL A 84 13.88 -1.84 11.42
N GLU A 85 14.32 -3.00 11.90
CA GLU A 85 15.24 -3.09 13.05
C GLU A 85 16.58 -2.43 12.74
N ALA A 86 17.17 -2.70 11.58
CA ALA A 86 18.45 -2.11 11.16
C ALA A 86 18.37 -0.57 11.11
N VAL A 87 17.28 -0.03 10.54
CA VAL A 87 17.05 1.43 10.47
C VAL A 87 16.86 2.05 11.84
N ILE A 88 16.08 1.43 12.73
CA ILE A 88 15.90 1.92 14.11
C ILE A 88 17.26 1.96 14.84
N ARG A 89 18.03 0.88 14.78
CA ARG A 89 19.36 0.80 15.40
C ARG A 89 20.32 1.83 14.85
N TYR A 90 20.29 2.05 13.54
CA TYR A 90 21.11 3.08 12.91
C TYR A 90 20.82 4.46 13.51
N TRP A 91 19.57 4.87 13.60
CA TRP A 91 19.24 6.20 14.09
C TRP A 91 19.54 6.40 15.58
N PHE A 92 19.34 5.40 16.42
CA PHE A 92 19.81 5.46 17.80
C PHE A 92 21.33 5.55 17.86
N GLY A 93 22.07 4.77 17.07
CA GLY A 93 23.53 4.84 16.97
C GLY A 93 24.05 6.19 16.42
N ALA A 94 23.27 6.86 15.57
CA ALA A 94 23.54 8.18 15.05
C ALA A 94 23.23 9.33 16.04
N GLY A 95 22.64 9.02 17.21
CA GLY A 95 22.36 10.00 18.25
C GLY A 95 20.92 10.51 18.34
N ALA A 96 19.96 9.82 17.70
CA ALA A 96 18.54 10.14 17.89
C ALA A 96 18.14 9.97 19.35
N LYS A 97 17.41 10.95 19.90
CA LYS A 97 16.90 10.90 21.28
C LYS A 97 15.75 9.91 21.41
N ARG A 98 14.84 9.93 20.44
CA ARG A 98 13.69 9.03 20.37
C ARG A 98 13.49 8.59 18.92
N VAL A 99 13.10 7.34 18.75
CA VAL A 99 12.70 6.79 17.44
C VAL A 99 11.27 6.27 17.55
N PHE A 100 10.42 6.76 16.67
CA PHE A 100 9.02 6.36 16.59
C PHE A 100 8.82 5.51 15.34
N LEU A 101 8.20 4.35 15.49
CA LEU A 101 7.73 3.53 14.38
C LEU A 101 6.23 3.75 14.24
N ILE A 102 5.82 4.48 13.20
CA ILE A 102 4.43 4.93 13.03
C ILE A 102 3.78 4.30 11.81
N GLU A 103 2.53 3.93 11.91
CA GLU A 103 1.74 3.44 10.78
C GLU A 103 0.25 3.68 11.01
N ASN A 104 -0.49 3.75 9.91
CA ASN A 104 -1.92 3.60 9.83
C ASN A 104 -2.22 2.55 8.76
N SER A 105 -2.37 1.31 9.19
CA SER A 105 -2.44 0.13 8.33
C SER A 105 -3.60 0.18 7.35
N THR A 106 -3.62 -0.74 6.39
CA THR A 106 -4.64 -0.75 5.33
C THR A 106 -6.05 -0.98 5.89
N GLN A 107 -7.06 -0.67 5.08
CA GLN A 107 -8.45 -1.03 5.38
C GLN A 107 -8.58 -2.50 5.75
N CYS A 108 -9.57 -2.84 6.53
CA CYS A 108 -9.82 -4.18 7.07
C CYS A 108 -8.81 -4.64 8.13
N ASN A 109 -7.84 -3.81 8.50
CA ASN A 109 -6.86 -4.09 9.55
C ASN A 109 -6.86 -3.01 10.64
N ILE A 110 -6.34 -3.39 11.81
CA ILE A 110 -6.05 -2.50 12.92
C ILE A 110 -4.53 -2.45 13.09
N THR A 111 -3.95 -1.26 13.22
CA THR A 111 -2.49 -1.11 13.22
C THR A 111 -1.80 -1.91 14.32
N ARG A 112 -2.39 -2.03 15.52
CA ARG A 112 -1.88 -2.90 16.58
C ARG A 112 -1.78 -4.36 16.16
N LEU A 113 -2.76 -4.85 15.41
CA LEU A 113 -2.78 -6.22 14.91
C LEU A 113 -1.67 -6.42 13.87
N VAL A 114 -1.52 -5.49 12.95
CA VAL A 114 -0.44 -5.53 11.94
C VAL A 114 0.93 -5.50 12.61
N PHE A 115 1.16 -4.63 13.60
CA PHE A 115 2.42 -4.58 14.35
C PHE A 115 2.73 -5.89 15.08
N GLU A 116 1.72 -6.60 15.53
CA GLU A 116 1.89 -7.92 16.13
C GLU A 116 2.24 -8.97 15.11
N MET A 117 1.51 -9.03 13.98
CA MET A 117 1.69 -10.02 12.93
C MET A 117 3.03 -9.88 12.19
N THR A 118 3.46 -8.63 11.93
CA THR A 118 4.73 -8.33 11.25
C THR A 118 5.95 -8.40 12.17
N GLY A 119 5.75 -8.51 13.48
CA GLY A 119 6.85 -8.47 14.45
C GLY A 119 7.35 -7.06 14.80
N TYR A 120 6.75 -6.00 14.25
CA TYR A 120 7.16 -4.61 14.54
C TYR A 120 7.07 -4.25 16.02
N LYS A 121 6.03 -4.73 16.72
CA LYS A 121 5.90 -4.54 18.16
C LYS A 121 7.07 -5.17 18.93
N LYS A 122 7.50 -6.38 18.54
CA LYS A 122 8.67 -7.05 19.14
C LYS A 122 9.96 -6.27 18.89
N ILE A 123 10.12 -5.72 17.69
CA ILE A 123 11.27 -4.88 17.34
C ILE A 123 11.27 -3.61 18.18
N CYS A 124 10.17 -2.90 18.29
CA CYS A 124 10.07 -1.72 19.15
C CYS A 124 10.49 -2.03 20.59
N LYS A 125 9.96 -3.14 21.15
CA LYS A 125 10.35 -3.58 22.51
C LYS A 125 11.86 -3.90 22.63
N LYS A 126 12.44 -4.53 21.59
CA LYS A 126 13.86 -4.93 21.56
C LYS A 126 14.81 -3.73 21.43
N THR A 127 14.40 -2.73 20.67
CA THR A 127 15.26 -1.59 20.31
C THR A 127 15.04 -0.36 21.18
N GLY A 128 13.94 -0.27 21.90
CA GLY A 128 13.53 0.94 22.62
C GLY A 128 12.76 1.95 21.76
N ALA A 129 12.44 1.61 20.50
CA ALA A 129 11.60 2.46 19.67
C ALA A 129 10.15 2.51 20.18
N ILE A 130 9.47 3.60 19.93
CA ILE A 130 8.11 3.87 20.38
C ILE A 130 7.13 3.53 19.25
N PRO A 131 6.22 2.54 19.41
CA PRO A 131 5.21 2.26 18.41
C PRO A 131 4.13 3.35 18.41
N GLY A 132 3.80 3.88 17.22
CA GLY A 132 2.72 4.85 17.01
C GLY A 132 1.60 4.25 16.15
N TYR A 133 0.42 4.12 16.74
CA TYR A 133 -0.78 3.58 16.10
C TYR A 133 -1.66 4.73 15.66
N LEU A 134 -1.44 5.23 14.44
CA LEU A 134 -2.06 6.47 13.96
C LEU A 134 -3.59 6.36 13.82
N ASP A 135 -4.13 5.15 13.71
CA ASP A 135 -5.57 4.89 13.69
C ASP A 135 -6.24 5.05 15.07
N GLU A 136 -5.47 5.19 16.15
CA GLU A 136 -5.95 5.41 17.52
C GLU A 136 -5.86 6.88 17.96
N GLU A 137 -5.34 7.75 17.10
CA GLU A 137 -5.15 9.17 17.42
C GLU A 137 -6.34 10.04 16.98
N ASP A 138 -6.47 11.21 17.61
CA ASP A 138 -7.31 12.29 17.10
C ASP A 138 -6.82 12.74 15.73
N THR A 139 -7.72 13.30 14.94
CA THR A 139 -7.44 13.68 13.55
C THR A 139 -7.51 15.19 13.34
N VAL A 140 -6.80 15.62 12.30
CA VAL A 140 -6.85 16.97 11.76
C VAL A 140 -7.27 16.85 10.30
N THR A 141 -8.19 17.72 9.87
CA THR A 141 -8.67 17.78 8.49
C THR A 141 -7.74 18.62 7.63
N LEU A 142 -7.34 18.08 6.49
CA LEU A 142 -6.58 18.76 5.44
C LEU A 142 -7.37 18.71 4.14
N LYS A 143 -7.14 19.69 3.26
CA LYS A 143 -7.77 19.74 1.93
C LYS A 143 -6.88 19.11 0.88
N PHE A 144 -7.48 18.46 -0.12
CA PHE A 144 -6.79 18.04 -1.33
C PHE A 144 -6.61 19.24 -2.27
N PRO A 145 -5.41 19.83 -2.38
CA PRO A 145 -5.23 21.11 -3.08
C PRO A 145 -5.34 20.99 -4.61
N GLY A 146 -5.02 19.84 -5.16
CA GLY A 146 -5.00 19.60 -6.61
C GLY A 146 -6.34 19.22 -7.20
N LYS A 147 -7.40 19.21 -6.39
CA LYS A 147 -8.70 18.76 -6.87
C LYS A 147 -9.42 19.84 -7.65
N LYS A 148 -9.56 19.60 -8.92
CA LYS A 148 -10.50 20.31 -9.80
C LYS A 148 -11.54 19.33 -10.31
N SER A 149 -12.78 19.79 -10.32
CA SER A 149 -13.99 19.23 -10.90
C SER A 149 -13.91 17.85 -11.54
N CYS A 150 -14.86 17.03 -11.18
CA CYS A 150 -15.24 15.83 -11.94
C CYS A 150 -15.26 16.15 -13.44
N LYS A 151 -14.76 15.24 -14.26
CA LYS A 151 -14.98 15.27 -15.69
C LYS A 151 -16.47 15.00 -15.95
N GLU A 152 -16.98 15.46 -17.07
CA GLU A 152 -18.32 15.09 -17.52
C GLU A 152 -18.47 13.57 -17.52
N GLY A 153 -19.50 13.06 -16.84
CA GLY A 153 -19.72 11.63 -16.64
C GLY A 153 -19.08 11.02 -15.39
N ASP A 154 -18.29 11.77 -14.64
CA ASP A 154 -17.73 11.31 -13.36
C ASP A 154 -18.82 11.22 -12.28
N PRO A 155 -18.74 10.23 -11.37
CA PRO A 155 -19.72 10.13 -10.29
C PRO A 155 -19.60 11.34 -9.36
N LYS A 156 -20.56 12.24 -9.44
CA LYS A 156 -20.65 13.41 -8.55
C LYS A 156 -20.73 12.94 -7.10
N GLY A 157 -19.93 13.53 -6.22
CA GLY A 157 -19.95 13.26 -4.79
C GLY A 157 -18.95 12.21 -4.29
N TYR A 158 -18.24 11.52 -5.20
CA TYR A 158 -17.20 10.54 -4.82
C TYR A 158 -15.80 11.10 -4.79
N ASP A 159 -15.68 12.37 -5.05
CA ASP A 159 -14.43 13.07 -4.90
C ASP A 159 -14.39 13.79 -3.57
N CYS A 160 -13.71 13.25 -2.59
CA CYS A 160 -13.45 13.98 -1.36
C CYS A 160 -12.55 15.18 -1.66
N THR A 161 -12.95 16.33 -1.15
CA THR A 161 -12.18 17.59 -1.24
C THR A 161 -11.24 17.76 -0.07
N GLU A 162 -11.41 16.97 0.96
CA GLU A 162 -10.64 16.99 2.20
C GLU A 162 -10.43 15.58 2.74
N PHE A 163 -9.45 15.42 3.62
CA PHE A 163 -9.13 14.16 4.28
C PHE A 163 -8.63 14.40 5.69
N GLU A 164 -8.84 13.40 6.55
CA GLU A 164 -8.36 13.44 7.92
C GLU A 164 -7.06 12.64 8.06
N ILE A 165 -6.10 13.22 8.78
CA ILE A 165 -4.86 12.55 9.20
C ILE A 165 -4.72 12.59 10.72
N SER A 166 -3.87 11.72 11.27
CA SER A 166 -3.60 11.70 12.71
C SER A 166 -2.94 12.99 13.19
N LYS A 167 -3.19 13.32 14.44
CA LYS A 167 -2.59 14.50 15.11
C LYS A 167 -1.06 14.46 15.09
N THR A 168 -0.45 13.30 15.33
CA THR A 168 1.01 13.15 15.25
C THR A 168 1.55 13.55 13.88
N VAL A 169 0.92 13.11 12.78
CA VAL A 169 1.35 13.48 11.43
C VAL A 169 1.18 14.98 11.20
N ALA A 170 0.02 15.53 11.56
CA ALA A 170 -0.24 16.96 11.38
C ALA A 170 0.74 17.85 12.18
N GLU A 171 1.02 17.48 13.42
CA GLU A 171 1.89 18.27 14.29
C GLU A 171 3.38 18.02 14.03
N LYS A 172 3.81 16.78 13.93
CA LYS A 172 5.23 16.42 13.91
C LYS A 172 5.84 16.39 12.52
N LEU A 173 5.08 15.94 11.52
CA LEU A 173 5.60 15.75 10.16
C LEU A 173 5.19 16.88 9.19
N ILE A 174 4.19 17.71 9.56
CA ILE A 174 3.79 18.86 8.76
C ILE A 174 4.20 20.16 9.47
N ARG A 175 3.58 20.49 10.62
CA ARG A 175 3.81 21.75 11.31
C ARG A 175 5.25 21.91 11.82
N ASP A 176 5.77 20.90 12.51
CA ASP A 176 7.09 20.89 13.13
C ASP A 176 8.11 20.06 12.30
N ARG A 177 7.93 19.98 10.98
CA ARG A 177 8.80 19.17 10.10
C ARG A 177 10.26 19.62 10.09
N ASP A 178 10.52 20.87 10.36
CA ASP A 178 11.88 21.44 10.50
C ASP A 178 12.60 21.00 11.78
N LYS A 179 11.85 20.47 12.75
CA LYS A 179 12.37 19.98 14.03
C LYS A 179 12.53 18.47 14.08
N ASN A 180 11.75 17.72 13.29
CA ASN A 180 11.65 16.27 13.34
C ASN A 180 12.15 15.64 12.04
N LEU A 181 12.88 14.53 12.13
CA LEU A 181 13.31 13.77 10.96
C LEU A 181 12.24 12.73 10.59
N TYR A 182 11.79 12.74 9.33
CA TYR A 182 10.85 11.76 8.82
C TYR A 182 11.50 10.83 7.79
N VAL A 183 11.53 9.53 8.09
CA VAL A 183 12.07 8.45 7.26
C VAL A 183 10.95 7.56 6.76
N SER A 184 10.76 7.47 5.45
CA SER A 184 9.80 6.58 4.79
C SER A 184 10.51 5.31 4.33
N LEU A 185 9.96 4.14 4.68
CA LEU A 185 10.47 2.83 4.29
C LEU A 185 9.45 2.06 3.44
N PRO A 186 9.21 2.46 2.18
CA PRO A 186 8.31 1.75 1.30
C PRO A 186 8.85 0.39 0.88
N LYS A 187 7.95 -0.55 0.61
CA LYS A 187 8.26 -1.83 0.00
C LYS A 187 8.37 -1.67 -1.52
N LEU A 188 9.39 -2.24 -2.13
CA LEU A 188 9.54 -2.33 -3.58
C LEU A 188 8.54 -3.35 -4.12
N LYS A 189 7.43 -2.90 -4.64
CA LYS A 189 6.41 -3.78 -5.24
C LYS A 189 5.54 -3.03 -6.25
N THR A 190 5.02 -3.76 -7.21
CA THR A 190 3.98 -3.27 -8.09
C THR A 190 2.66 -3.09 -7.33
N HIS A 191 1.70 -2.42 -7.94
CA HIS A 191 0.40 -2.17 -7.34
C HIS A 191 -0.70 -2.21 -8.39
N SER A 192 -1.72 -3.01 -8.19
CA SER A 192 -2.81 -3.19 -9.15
C SER A 192 -3.55 -1.88 -9.52
N MET A 193 -3.66 -0.95 -8.59
CA MET A 193 -4.33 0.34 -8.82
C MET A 193 -3.34 1.50 -9.04
N GLY A 194 -2.25 1.55 -8.31
CA GLY A 194 -1.27 2.64 -8.34
C GLY A 194 -0.02 2.35 -9.17
N ILE A 195 0.00 1.32 -9.99
CA ILE A 195 1.13 0.81 -10.78
C ILE A 195 2.26 0.31 -9.87
N VAL A 196 2.82 1.16 -9.02
CA VAL A 196 3.86 0.83 -8.03
C VAL A 196 3.47 1.32 -6.64
N THR A 197 3.99 0.70 -5.60
CA THR A 197 3.80 1.16 -4.21
C THR A 197 4.90 2.13 -3.88
N LEU A 198 6.04 2.15 -3.87
CA LEU A 198 7.15 3.08 -3.64
C LEU A 198 6.83 4.22 -2.65
N GLY A 199 7.66 5.27 -2.66
CA GLY A 199 7.66 6.34 -1.66
C GLY A 199 6.44 7.26 -1.73
N ILE A 200 6.04 7.72 -2.92
CA ILE A 200 4.87 8.59 -3.09
C ILE A 200 3.62 7.89 -2.55
N LYS A 201 3.39 6.64 -2.99
CA LYS A 201 2.22 5.89 -2.54
C LYS A 201 2.29 5.48 -1.07
N ASN A 202 3.48 5.34 -0.47
CA ASN A 202 3.61 5.02 0.95
C ASN A 202 2.97 6.09 1.85
N GLN A 203 2.88 7.35 1.40
CA GLN A 203 2.22 8.44 2.11
C GLN A 203 0.70 8.26 2.18
N TRP A 204 0.11 7.45 1.28
CA TRP A 204 -1.31 7.13 1.30
C TRP A 204 -1.77 6.35 2.56
N GLY A 205 -0.84 5.87 3.36
CA GLY A 205 -1.14 5.34 4.68
C GLY A 205 -1.59 6.40 5.69
N PHE A 206 -1.34 7.69 5.48
CA PHE A 206 -1.70 8.74 6.43
C PHE A 206 -3.18 9.14 6.44
N PRO A 207 -3.90 9.26 5.30
CA PRO A 207 -5.33 9.49 5.32
C PRO A 207 -6.07 8.40 6.10
N ARG A 208 -7.12 8.78 6.81
CA ARG A 208 -7.96 7.89 7.58
C ARG A 208 -8.63 6.83 6.68
N HIS A 209 -8.93 5.64 7.22
CA HIS A 209 -9.49 4.52 6.47
C HIS A 209 -10.74 4.88 5.68
N MET A 210 -11.65 5.68 6.26
CA MET A 210 -12.88 6.09 5.60
C MET A 210 -12.65 6.95 4.34
N HIS A 211 -11.53 7.67 4.28
CA HIS A 211 -11.17 8.44 3.09
C HIS A 211 -10.46 7.59 2.04
N ARG A 212 -9.65 6.62 2.48
CA ARG A 212 -8.87 5.79 1.55
C ARG A 212 -9.73 4.88 0.67
N GLY A 213 -10.90 4.44 1.15
CA GLY A 213 -11.81 3.59 0.37
C GLY A 213 -12.41 4.35 -0.80
N PRO A 214 -13.28 5.34 -0.56
CA PRO A 214 -13.95 6.11 -1.61
C PRO A 214 -12.97 6.80 -2.56
N ASP A 215 -11.78 7.12 -2.08
CA ASP A 215 -10.75 7.80 -2.84
C ASP A 215 -9.90 6.90 -3.74
N HIS A 216 -10.07 5.58 -3.69
CA HIS A 216 -9.57 4.67 -4.71
C HIS A 216 -10.52 4.68 -5.93
N ASN A 217 -10.42 5.72 -6.73
CA ASN A 217 -11.19 5.91 -7.97
C ASN A 217 -10.25 6.45 -9.06
N TYR A 218 -10.78 6.83 -10.19
CA TYR A 218 -10.03 7.40 -11.32
C TYR A 218 -9.09 8.58 -10.96
N ASN A 219 -9.31 9.25 -9.82
CA ASN A 219 -8.46 10.35 -9.33
C ASN A 219 -7.35 9.89 -8.37
N LEU A 220 -7.16 8.59 -8.15
CA LEU A 220 -6.19 8.06 -7.17
C LEU A 220 -4.81 8.69 -7.31
N HIS A 221 -4.26 8.75 -8.51
CA HIS A 221 -2.90 9.27 -8.74
C HIS A 221 -2.77 10.76 -8.34
N HIS A 222 -3.79 11.56 -8.62
CA HIS A 222 -3.84 12.97 -8.17
C HIS A 222 -3.84 13.06 -6.64
N LYS A 223 -4.64 12.25 -5.96
CA LYS A 223 -4.74 12.23 -4.50
C LYS A 223 -3.47 11.75 -3.82
N LEU A 224 -2.74 10.79 -4.42
CA LEU A 224 -1.43 10.38 -3.93
C LEU A 224 -0.45 11.55 -3.90
N VAL A 225 -0.45 12.36 -4.95
CA VAL A 225 0.42 13.55 -5.05
C VAL A 225 -0.08 14.69 -4.16
N ASP A 226 -1.39 14.81 -3.96
CA ASP A 226 -1.97 15.77 -3.01
C ASP A 226 -1.51 15.47 -1.57
N VAL A 227 -1.57 14.21 -1.14
CA VAL A 227 -1.04 13.81 0.18
C VAL A 227 0.47 14.08 0.26
N LEU A 228 1.23 13.75 -0.79
CA LEU A 228 2.66 14.06 -0.84
C LEU A 228 2.94 15.56 -0.70
N SER A 229 2.10 16.42 -1.24
CA SER A 229 2.26 17.89 -1.13
C SER A 229 2.21 18.37 0.32
N HIS A 230 1.46 17.69 1.18
CA HIS A 230 1.38 17.97 2.62
C HIS A 230 2.49 17.28 3.44
N VAL A 231 2.74 16.00 3.17
CA VAL A 231 3.66 15.19 3.97
C VAL A 231 4.75 14.60 3.08
N ARG A 232 5.93 15.23 3.09
CA ARG A 232 7.10 14.73 2.37
C ARG A 232 8.08 14.09 3.34
N PRO A 233 8.57 12.90 3.05
CA PRO A 233 9.70 12.34 3.81
C PRO A 233 10.97 13.17 3.58
N ASP A 234 11.78 13.25 4.62
CA ASP A 234 13.14 13.80 4.51
C ASP A 234 14.08 12.77 3.88
N ILE A 235 13.83 11.49 4.15
CA ILE A 235 14.55 10.35 3.57
C ILE A 235 13.55 9.30 3.12
N THR A 236 13.76 8.76 1.96
CA THR A 236 13.07 7.56 1.48
C THR A 236 14.09 6.45 1.30
N MET A 237 13.86 5.28 1.92
CA MET A 237 14.63 4.06 1.68
C MET A 237 13.67 2.95 1.23
N ILE A 238 13.70 2.63 -0.05
CA ILE A 238 12.87 1.56 -0.65
C ILE A 238 13.50 0.22 -0.33
N GLU A 239 12.74 -0.66 0.28
CA GLU A 239 13.13 -2.02 0.62
C GLU A 239 12.75 -2.97 -0.53
N GLY A 240 13.76 -3.53 -1.18
CA GLY A 240 13.64 -4.48 -2.27
C GLY A 240 14.43 -5.78 -2.00
N VAL A 241 14.42 -6.29 -0.77
CA VAL A 241 14.95 -7.63 -0.50
C VAL A 241 14.18 -8.63 -1.37
N GLU A 242 12.87 -8.59 -1.30
CA GLU A 242 11.94 -9.15 -2.28
C GLU A 242 10.77 -8.20 -2.48
N GLY A 243 9.95 -8.46 -3.50
CA GLY A 243 8.75 -7.68 -3.74
C GLY A 243 7.80 -8.37 -4.72
N THR A 244 6.58 -7.84 -4.83
CA THR A 244 5.57 -8.43 -5.70
C THR A 244 5.60 -7.78 -7.09
N ILE A 245 5.33 -8.59 -8.11
CA ILE A 245 5.30 -8.17 -9.51
C ILE A 245 3.87 -8.30 -9.99
N TYR A 246 2.95 -8.43 -10.07
CA TYR A 246 1.56 -8.53 -10.53
C TYR A 246 0.56 -8.06 -9.46
N GLY A 247 0.82 -6.88 -8.91
CA GLY A 247 -0.05 -6.31 -7.88
C GLY A 247 0.60 -6.31 -6.50
N HIS A 248 -0.05 -5.67 -5.55
CA HIS A 248 0.54 -5.37 -4.25
C HIS A 248 0.21 -6.41 -3.17
N TYR A 249 -0.75 -7.28 -3.42
CA TYR A 249 -1.26 -8.25 -2.48
C TYR A 249 -1.79 -9.48 -3.23
N PRO A 250 -0.92 -10.31 -3.80
CA PRO A 250 -1.36 -11.56 -4.43
C PRO A 250 -1.87 -12.54 -3.38
N ALA A 251 -2.74 -13.45 -3.76
CA ALA A 251 -3.09 -14.59 -2.93
C ALA A 251 -1.82 -15.34 -2.50
N ILE A 252 -1.76 -15.82 -1.25
CA ILE A 252 -0.59 -16.51 -0.71
C ILE A 252 -0.23 -17.73 -1.57
N SER A 253 -1.23 -18.46 -2.02
CA SER A 253 -1.07 -19.62 -2.91
C SER A 253 -0.40 -19.30 -4.25
N LEU A 254 -0.39 -18.02 -4.66
CA LEU A 254 0.25 -17.53 -5.89
C LEU A 254 1.60 -16.85 -5.63
N ALA A 255 2.05 -16.77 -4.37
CA ALA A 255 3.23 -16.01 -3.99
C ALA A 255 4.48 -16.42 -4.74
N ASP A 256 4.71 -17.71 -5.00
CA ASP A 256 5.89 -18.18 -5.73
C ASP A 256 5.96 -17.69 -7.18
N HIS A 257 4.81 -17.35 -7.77
CA HIS A 257 4.72 -16.74 -9.11
C HIS A 257 4.86 -15.21 -9.08
N CYS A 258 4.35 -14.59 -8.03
CA CYS A 258 4.18 -13.14 -7.93
C CYS A 258 5.29 -12.43 -7.14
N VAL A 259 6.11 -13.16 -6.39
CA VAL A 259 7.20 -12.58 -5.59
C VAL A 259 8.55 -12.84 -6.25
N LYS A 260 9.40 -11.81 -6.28
CA LYS A 260 10.77 -11.91 -6.80
C LYS A 260 11.78 -11.36 -5.79
N PRO A 261 12.95 -12.01 -5.63
CA PRO A 261 14.06 -11.50 -4.84
C PRO A 261 14.83 -10.44 -5.65
N PHE A 262 14.52 -9.17 -5.48
CA PHE A 262 15.25 -8.08 -6.13
C PHE A 262 16.63 -7.87 -5.53
N LYS A 263 16.78 -8.10 -4.23
CA LYS A 263 18.03 -7.96 -3.49
C LYS A 263 18.66 -6.56 -3.63
N VAL A 264 17.86 -5.51 -3.51
CA VAL A 264 18.31 -4.11 -3.57
C VAL A 264 17.73 -3.27 -2.44
N LEU A 265 18.49 -2.27 -1.99
CA LEU A 265 18.02 -1.17 -1.17
C LEU A 265 18.30 0.13 -1.90
N ILE A 266 17.32 1.05 -1.94
CA ILE A 266 17.41 2.32 -2.67
C ILE A 266 17.13 3.45 -1.69
N GLY A 267 18.07 4.38 -1.52
CA GLY A 267 17.95 5.51 -0.60
C GLY A 267 18.14 6.86 -1.27
N SER A 268 17.32 7.86 -0.88
CA SER A 268 17.43 9.24 -1.37
C SER A 268 16.83 10.25 -0.38
N LEU A 269 17.30 11.49 -0.44
CA LEU A 269 16.67 12.66 0.19
C LEU A 269 15.50 13.22 -0.66
N ASN A 270 15.27 12.65 -1.83
CA ASN A 270 14.21 13.04 -2.75
C ASN A 270 13.34 11.82 -3.06
N VAL A 271 12.11 11.83 -2.55
CA VAL A 271 11.17 10.73 -2.71
C VAL A 271 10.82 10.46 -4.18
N VAL A 272 10.71 11.49 -5.02
CA VAL A 272 10.39 11.34 -6.45
C VAL A 272 11.56 10.71 -7.19
N ALA A 273 12.79 11.13 -6.89
CA ALA A 273 13.99 10.52 -7.46
C ALA A 273 14.13 9.04 -7.03
N ALA A 274 13.86 8.73 -5.76
CA ALA A 274 13.84 7.35 -5.28
C ALA A 274 12.79 6.50 -6.02
N ASP A 275 11.60 7.07 -6.26
CA ASP A 275 10.51 6.37 -6.95
C ASP A 275 10.80 6.15 -8.44
N ILE A 276 11.46 7.09 -9.12
CA ILE A 276 11.92 6.89 -10.50
C ILE A 276 12.90 5.71 -10.58
N VAL A 277 13.87 5.65 -9.66
CA VAL A 277 14.84 4.54 -9.61
C VAL A 277 14.14 3.24 -9.21
N GLY A 278 13.21 3.28 -8.25
CA GLY A 278 12.42 2.11 -7.88
C GLY A 278 11.52 1.59 -9.01
N ALA A 279 10.95 2.47 -9.83
CA ALA A 279 10.16 2.10 -11.00
C ALA A 279 11.05 1.46 -12.09
N ALA A 280 12.27 1.98 -12.28
CA ALA A 280 13.22 1.42 -13.22
C ALA A 280 13.65 -0.03 -12.89
N VAL A 281 13.57 -0.46 -11.63
CA VAL A 281 13.77 -1.87 -11.25
C VAL A 281 12.76 -2.80 -11.92
N PHE A 282 11.57 -2.27 -12.22
CA PHE A 282 10.51 -2.98 -12.96
C PHE A 282 10.52 -2.70 -14.46
N GLY A 283 11.53 -2.00 -14.99
CA GLY A 283 11.55 -1.57 -16.39
C GLY A 283 10.57 -0.44 -16.72
N LEU A 284 10.03 0.26 -15.71
CA LEU A 284 9.05 1.33 -15.87
C LEU A 284 9.74 2.70 -15.88
N GLY A 285 9.33 3.55 -16.83
CA GLY A 285 9.74 4.95 -16.91
C GLY A 285 8.80 5.91 -16.18
N ILE A 286 9.11 7.20 -16.26
CA ILE A 286 8.32 8.29 -15.66
C ILE A 286 6.89 8.30 -16.21
N ASP A 287 6.73 8.10 -17.51
CA ASP A 287 5.42 8.13 -18.18
C ASP A 287 4.55 6.92 -17.88
N ASP A 288 5.15 5.81 -17.44
CA ASP A 288 4.42 4.59 -17.06
C ASP A 288 3.79 4.69 -15.67
N VAL A 289 4.22 5.67 -14.84
CA VAL A 289 3.81 5.81 -13.45
C VAL A 289 3.18 7.19 -13.22
N PRO A 290 1.85 7.32 -13.36
CA PRO A 290 1.16 8.61 -13.36
C PRO A 290 1.43 9.49 -12.13
N GLN A 291 1.56 8.92 -10.91
CA GLN A 291 1.88 9.72 -9.73
C GLN A 291 3.29 10.30 -9.74
N ILE A 292 4.26 9.66 -10.40
CA ILE A 292 5.62 10.21 -10.59
C ILE A 292 5.53 11.40 -11.55
N LYS A 293 4.90 11.21 -12.70
CA LYS A 293 4.69 12.26 -13.70
C LYS A 293 3.98 13.49 -13.10
N LEU A 294 2.86 13.27 -12.40
CA LEU A 294 2.12 14.33 -11.73
C LEU A 294 2.94 15.04 -10.64
N ALA A 295 3.79 14.33 -9.90
CA ALA A 295 4.65 14.95 -8.91
C ALA A 295 5.69 15.89 -9.56
N ILE A 296 6.22 15.51 -10.72
CA ILE A 296 7.10 16.37 -11.53
C ILE A 296 6.33 17.59 -12.04
N GLU A 297 5.19 17.40 -12.68
CA GLU A 297 4.35 18.48 -13.23
C GLU A 297 3.92 19.50 -12.15
N ARG A 298 3.74 19.06 -10.91
CA ARG A 298 3.37 19.91 -9.77
C ARG A 298 4.57 20.50 -9.02
N GLY A 299 5.79 20.35 -9.52
CA GLY A 299 7.02 20.90 -8.92
C GLY A 299 7.43 20.23 -7.60
N LEU A 300 6.95 19.00 -7.33
CA LEU A 300 7.26 18.26 -6.10
C LEU A 300 8.52 17.39 -6.23
N SER A 301 9.13 17.36 -7.40
CA SER A 301 10.27 16.50 -7.75
C SER A 301 11.63 17.03 -7.27
N GLY A 302 11.68 18.18 -6.59
CA GLY A 302 12.95 18.76 -6.14
C GLY A 302 13.92 19.14 -7.29
N GLY A 303 13.36 19.42 -8.50
CA GLY A 303 14.10 19.79 -9.69
C GLY A 303 14.36 18.67 -10.68
N VAL A 304 14.00 17.43 -10.38
CA VAL A 304 14.06 16.32 -11.34
C VAL A 304 12.94 16.50 -12.37
N GLN A 305 13.30 16.53 -13.66
CA GLN A 305 12.35 16.58 -14.80
C GLN A 305 12.38 15.28 -15.62
N LYS A 306 13.54 14.65 -15.66
CA LYS A 306 13.81 13.42 -16.41
C LYS A 306 14.76 12.52 -15.66
N ALA A 307 14.86 11.28 -16.07
CA ALA A 307 15.70 10.27 -15.40
C ALA A 307 17.19 10.64 -15.33
N GLU A 308 17.69 11.35 -16.35
CA GLU A 308 19.08 11.80 -16.45
C GLU A 308 19.44 12.89 -15.42
N ASP A 309 18.46 13.55 -14.81
CA ASP A 309 18.70 14.53 -13.74
C ASP A 309 19.07 13.85 -12.39
N ILE A 310 18.98 12.52 -12.34
CA ILE A 310 19.28 11.73 -11.15
C ILE A 310 20.75 11.32 -11.16
N LYS A 311 21.46 11.68 -10.09
CA LYS A 311 22.81 11.15 -9.84
C LYS A 311 22.70 9.80 -9.14
N LEU A 312 22.91 8.72 -9.88
CA LEU A 312 22.90 7.36 -9.34
C LEU A 312 24.28 7.03 -8.73
N ILE A 313 24.34 6.53 -7.49
CA ILE A 313 25.56 6.14 -6.80
C ILE A 313 25.36 4.73 -6.21
N GLY A 314 26.41 3.93 -6.21
CA GLY A 314 26.45 2.61 -5.58
C GLY A 314 26.73 1.51 -6.56
N ASP A 315 25.98 0.41 -6.46
CA ASP A 315 26.29 -0.81 -7.21
C ASP A 315 25.72 -0.81 -8.65
N PHE A 316 25.02 0.25 -9.02
CA PHE A 316 24.53 0.50 -10.37
C PHE A 316 24.83 1.96 -10.76
N SER A 317 25.23 2.15 -12.02
CA SER A 317 25.57 3.47 -12.58
C SER A 317 24.63 3.90 -13.72
N ASP A 318 23.72 3.03 -14.13
CA ASP A 318 22.84 3.24 -15.29
C ASP A 318 21.43 2.71 -14.96
N LEU A 319 20.44 3.59 -15.07
CA LEU A 319 19.03 3.24 -14.82
C LEU A 319 18.50 2.17 -15.78
N LYS A 320 19.00 2.14 -17.02
CA LYS A 320 18.59 1.14 -18.02
C LYS A 320 19.03 -0.29 -17.64
N LYS A 321 20.02 -0.42 -16.76
CA LYS A 321 20.50 -1.71 -16.26
C LYS A 321 19.77 -2.17 -14.99
N LEU A 322 18.83 -1.36 -14.52
CA LEU A 322 18.03 -1.68 -13.32
C LEU A 322 16.80 -2.54 -13.61
N ASP A 323 16.41 -2.73 -14.85
CA ASP A 323 15.36 -3.68 -15.19
C ASP A 323 15.83 -5.09 -14.78
N LEU A 324 15.53 -5.46 -13.52
CA LEU A 324 15.97 -6.71 -12.92
C LEU A 324 15.05 -7.89 -13.29
N ILE A 325 13.98 -7.64 -14.01
CA ILE A 325 12.94 -8.64 -14.28
C ILE A 325 12.80 -8.94 -15.78
N GLY A 326 13.28 -8.03 -16.66
CA GLY A 326 13.43 -8.25 -18.11
C GLY A 326 12.13 -8.31 -18.94
N ASP A 327 11.00 -8.70 -18.35
CA ASP A 327 9.74 -8.98 -19.05
C ASP A 327 8.51 -8.24 -18.51
N LEU A 328 8.69 -7.29 -17.59
CA LEU A 328 7.55 -6.55 -17.02
C LEU A 328 6.97 -5.48 -17.95
N LYS A 329 7.53 -5.26 -19.15
CA LYS A 329 6.90 -4.39 -20.14
C LYS A 329 5.46 -4.80 -20.46
N ASP A 330 5.14 -6.06 -20.32
CA ASP A 330 3.77 -6.58 -20.42
C ASP A 330 2.93 -6.40 -19.14
N PHE A 331 3.55 -5.92 -18.06
CA PHE A 331 2.87 -5.72 -16.78
C PHE A 331 1.91 -4.53 -16.82
N ASN A 332 2.14 -3.55 -17.68
CA ASN A 332 1.33 -2.34 -17.76
C ASN A 332 -0.12 -2.70 -18.12
N GLY A 333 -0.93 -3.01 -17.10
CA GLY A 333 -2.32 -3.40 -17.21
C GLY A 333 -2.66 -4.84 -16.85
N LYS A 334 -1.68 -5.72 -16.64
CA LYS A 334 -1.95 -7.09 -16.18
C LYS A 334 -1.92 -7.17 -14.66
N TYR A 335 -2.91 -7.82 -14.10
CA TYR A 335 -3.06 -8.07 -12.67
C TYR A 335 -2.93 -9.56 -12.40
N PRO A 336 -2.75 -9.99 -11.15
CA PRO A 336 -2.89 -11.40 -10.81
C PRO A 336 -4.20 -11.98 -11.32
N THR A 337 -5.29 -11.22 -11.27
CA THR A 337 -6.61 -11.59 -11.80
C THR A 337 -6.64 -11.79 -13.32
N ASP A 338 -5.74 -11.17 -14.07
CA ASP A 338 -5.64 -11.35 -15.53
C ASP A 338 -4.71 -12.52 -15.88
N LEU A 339 -3.70 -12.79 -15.04
CA LEU A 339 -2.75 -13.87 -15.23
C LEU A 339 -3.25 -15.21 -14.68
N TYR A 340 -4.02 -15.15 -13.61
CA TYR A 340 -4.58 -16.31 -12.91
C TYR A 340 -6.08 -16.15 -12.75
N PRO A 341 -6.85 -16.20 -13.85
CA PRO A 341 -8.28 -15.89 -13.83
C PRO A 341 -9.16 -17.05 -13.32
N GLN A 342 -8.57 -18.00 -12.58
CA GLN A 342 -9.33 -19.13 -12.04
C GLN A 342 -10.19 -18.64 -10.86
N PHE A 343 -11.41 -18.32 -11.17
CA PHE A 343 -12.49 -18.11 -10.21
C PHE A 343 -13.41 -19.34 -10.18
N PRO A 344 -14.26 -19.51 -9.16
CA PRO A 344 -15.29 -20.54 -9.22
C PRO A 344 -16.08 -20.40 -10.53
N GLU A 345 -16.27 -21.49 -11.27
CA GLU A 345 -16.85 -21.50 -12.62
C GLU A 345 -18.23 -20.84 -12.69
N ASP A 346 -18.98 -20.87 -11.59
CA ASP A 346 -20.31 -20.32 -11.46
C ASP A 346 -20.33 -18.89 -10.88
N VAL A 347 -19.22 -18.16 -10.86
CA VAL A 347 -19.17 -16.71 -10.60
C VAL A 347 -19.24 -15.95 -11.91
N THR A 348 -20.31 -15.18 -12.10
CA THR A 348 -20.50 -14.34 -13.28
C THR A 348 -19.94 -12.94 -13.01
N LEU A 349 -19.07 -12.44 -13.89
CA LEU A 349 -18.51 -11.09 -13.81
C LEU A 349 -19.14 -10.18 -14.87
N ILE A 350 -19.76 -9.09 -14.44
CA ILE A 350 -20.38 -8.09 -15.32
C ILE A 350 -19.68 -6.74 -15.10
N LYS A 351 -19.05 -6.23 -16.17
CA LYS A 351 -18.40 -4.91 -16.18
C LYS A 351 -19.22 -3.95 -17.04
N GLY A 352 -19.44 -2.75 -16.55
CA GLY A 352 -20.09 -1.68 -17.32
C GLY A 352 -19.26 -1.27 -18.53
N LYS A 353 -19.93 -0.92 -19.63
CA LYS A 353 -19.29 -0.58 -20.91
C LYS A 353 -18.82 0.87 -20.97
N GLU A 354 -19.51 1.80 -20.27
CA GLU A 354 -19.16 3.22 -20.27
C GLU A 354 -17.99 3.53 -19.36
N MET A 355 -17.95 2.95 -18.17
CA MET A 355 -16.93 3.17 -17.18
C MET A 355 -16.76 1.98 -16.26
N ALA A 356 -15.51 1.56 -16.06
CA ALA A 356 -15.14 0.60 -15.05
C ALA A 356 -13.74 1.00 -14.52
N CYS A 357 -13.72 1.80 -13.43
CA CYS A 357 -12.48 2.34 -12.89
C CYS A 357 -11.54 1.23 -12.46
N ARG A 358 -10.34 1.25 -13.05
CA ARG A 358 -9.25 0.34 -12.70
C ARG A 358 -8.85 0.52 -11.23
N GLU A 359 -8.70 1.78 -10.82
CA GLU A 359 -8.25 2.22 -9.50
C GLU A 359 -9.32 2.04 -8.41
N GLY A 360 -10.53 1.72 -8.80
CA GLY A 360 -11.69 1.62 -7.92
C GLY A 360 -12.39 0.28 -8.00
N CYS A 361 -13.57 0.28 -8.58
CA CYS A 361 -14.54 -0.82 -8.52
C CYS A 361 -14.10 -2.11 -9.23
N VAL A 362 -13.06 -2.13 -10.06
CA VAL A 362 -12.59 -3.35 -10.73
C VAL A 362 -11.60 -4.12 -9.86
N ASN A 363 -10.52 -3.47 -9.46
CA ASN A 363 -9.40 -4.19 -8.86
C ASN A 363 -9.63 -4.69 -7.44
N ASN A 364 -10.31 -3.93 -6.60
CA ASN A 364 -10.55 -4.38 -5.24
C ASN A 364 -11.42 -5.63 -5.17
N PRO A 365 -12.62 -5.66 -5.79
CA PRO A 365 -13.43 -6.86 -5.76
C PRO A 365 -12.75 -8.07 -6.40
N LEU A 366 -12.02 -7.87 -7.51
CA LEU A 366 -11.33 -8.98 -8.17
C LEU A 366 -10.15 -9.50 -7.35
N SER A 367 -9.39 -8.63 -6.67
CA SER A 367 -8.32 -9.07 -5.77
C SER A 367 -8.86 -9.87 -4.59
N ILE A 368 -9.98 -9.41 -3.99
CA ILE A 368 -10.65 -10.14 -2.91
C ILE A 368 -11.17 -11.49 -3.43
N LEU A 369 -11.83 -11.50 -4.58
CA LEU A 369 -12.35 -12.72 -5.19
C LEU A 369 -11.23 -13.74 -5.43
N GLN A 370 -10.07 -13.28 -5.93
CA GLN A 370 -8.90 -14.12 -6.14
C GLN A 370 -8.36 -14.68 -4.82
N GLU A 371 -8.13 -13.84 -3.81
CA GLU A 371 -7.66 -14.27 -2.50
C GLU A 371 -8.60 -15.31 -1.87
N LEU A 372 -9.90 -15.01 -1.83
CA LEU A 372 -10.88 -15.93 -1.25
C LEU A 372 -11.01 -17.25 -2.03
N THR A 373 -10.77 -17.23 -3.33
CA THR A 373 -10.78 -18.43 -4.17
C THR A 373 -9.56 -19.29 -3.93
N TYR A 374 -8.36 -18.73 -4.08
CA TYR A 374 -7.11 -19.48 -4.04
C TYR A 374 -6.72 -19.89 -2.62
N ASP A 375 -6.83 -18.99 -1.64
CA ASP A 375 -6.34 -19.24 -0.29
C ASP A 375 -7.40 -19.88 0.61
N PHE A 376 -8.67 -19.65 0.32
CA PHE A 376 -9.77 -20.06 1.21
C PHE A 376 -10.81 -20.97 0.56
N GLN A 377 -10.66 -21.31 -0.72
CA GLN A 377 -11.54 -22.21 -1.46
C GLN A 377 -13.01 -21.75 -1.44
N GLY A 378 -13.21 -20.44 -1.63
CA GLY A 378 -14.52 -19.80 -1.62
C GLY A 378 -15.45 -20.35 -2.68
N LYS A 379 -16.75 -20.35 -2.40
CA LYS A 379 -17.79 -20.89 -3.28
C LYS A 379 -18.28 -19.85 -4.29
N GLY A 380 -18.71 -20.31 -5.45
CA GLY A 380 -19.39 -19.51 -6.47
C GLY A 380 -20.91 -19.47 -6.34
N GLY A 381 -21.64 -19.42 -7.44
CA GLY A 381 -23.08 -19.35 -7.50
C GLY A 381 -23.65 -17.96 -7.28
N TRP A 382 -22.94 -16.92 -7.73
CA TRP A 382 -23.34 -15.52 -7.59
C TRP A 382 -22.75 -14.65 -8.69
N THR A 383 -23.27 -13.42 -8.81
CA THR A 383 -22.83 -12.45 -9.83
C THR A 383 -22.15 -11.26 -9.19
N LEU A 384 -21.02 -10.80 -9.77
CA LEU A 384 -20.34 -9.55 -9.43
C LEU A 384 -20.60 -8.52 -10.53
N ILE A 385 -21.14 -7.36 -10.16
CA ILE A 385 -21.41 -6.23 -11.06
C ILE A 385 -20.52 -5.06 -10.65
N MET A 386 -19.85 -4.42 -11.63
CA MET A 386 -18.96 -3.29 -11.40
C MET A 386 -18.93 -2.33 -12.59
N GLY A 387 -18.81 -1.03 -12.31
CA GLY A 387 -18.72 0.00 -13.34
C GLY A 387 -20.04 0.70 -13.63
N LYS A 388 -20.22 1.17 -14.87
CA LYS A 388 -21.38 1.91 -15.38
C LYS A 388 -21.64 1.58 -16.85
N GLY A 389 -22.91 1.74 -17.28
CA GLY A 389 -23.33 1.50 -18.66
C GLY A 389 -23.64 0.02 -18.92
N PHE A 390 -24.66 -0.51 -18.26
CA PHE A 390 -25.04 -1.91 -18.39
C PHE A 390 -26.14 -2.09 -19.44
N ASP A 391 -26.06 -3.20 -20.18
CA ASP A 391 -27.13 -3.65 -21.03
C ASP A 391 -28.33 -4.06 -20.15
N PRO A 392 -29.52 -3.42 -20.33
CA PRO A 392 -30.71 -3.76 -19.55
C PRO A 392 -31.10 -5.22 -19.63
N ALA A 393 -30.97 -5.85 -20.81
CA ALA A 393 -31.33 -7.27 -21.00
C ALA A 393 -30.37 -8.17 -20.21
N MET A 394 -29.09 -7.82 -20.12
CA MET A 394 -28.11 -8.54 -19.30
C MET A 394 -28.48 -8.48 -17.82
N ILE A 395 -28.85 -7.29 -17.33
CA ILE A 395 -29.25 -7.09 -15.92
C ILE A 395 -30.54 -7.87 -15.61
N ASP A 396 -31.52 -7.90 -16.53
CA ASP A 396 -32.78 -8.62 -16.33
C ASP A 396 -32.59 -10.15 -16.28
N ASN A 397 -31.57 -10.67 -16.91
CA ASN A 397 -31.28 -12.09 -16.93
C ASN A 397 -30.53 -12.59 -15.69
N ILE A 398 -30.04 -11.70 -14.81
CA ILE A 398 -29.34 -12.10 -13.58
C ILE A 398 -30.28 -12.88 -12.67
N LYS A 399 -29.80 -14.01 -12.15
CA LYS A 399 -30.52 -14.86 -11.19
C LYS A 399 -29.68 -15.06 -9.94
N GLY A 400 -30.34 -15.37 -8.83
CA GLY A 400 -29.67 -15.70 -7.58
C GLY A 400 -29.11 -14.48 -6.84
N ARG A 401 -27.93 -14.66 -6.24
CA ARG A 401 -27.29 -13.63 -5.41
C ARG A 401 -26.35 -12.75 -6.24
N VAL A 402 -26.28 -11.46 -5.90
CA VAL A 402 -25.49 -10.49 -6.63
C VAL A 402 -24.75 -9.55 -5.66
N LEU A 403 -23.49 -9.27 -5.95
CA LEU A 403 -22.73 -8.18 -5.34
C LEU A 403 -22.60 -7.05 -6.37
N ILE A 404 -23.08 -5.88 -6.02
CA ILE A 404 -22.93 -4.65 -6.81
C ILE A 404 -21.79 -3.86 -6.19
N ALA A 405 -20.68 -3.74 -6.91
CA ALA A 405 -19.44 -3.13 -6.43
C ALA A 405 -19.27 -1.71 -6.98
N GLY A 406 -19.23 -0.75 -6.06
CA GLY A 406 -18.99 0.66 -6.35
C GLY A 406 -20.24 1.46 -6.67
N HIS A 407 -20.12 2.77 -6.43
CA HIS A 407 -21.25 3.68 -6.47
C HIS A 407 -21.99 3.71 -7.81
N CYS A 408 -21.24 3.84 -8.93
CA CYS A 408 -21.85 3.93 -10.25
C CYS A 408 -22.79 2.75 -10.55
N ALA A 409 -22.33 1.53 -10.24
CA ALA A 409 -23.15 0.33 -10.42
C ALA A 409 -24.36 0.31 -9.46
N ILE A 410 -24.16 0.77 -8.21
CA ILE A 410 -25.23 0.83 -7.21
C ILE A 410 -26.33 1.80 -7.69
N GLU A 411 -25.97 3.00 -8.12
CA GLU A 411 -26.93 3.98 -8.64
C GLU A 411 -27.72 3.47 -9.85
N GLU A 412 -27.03 2.79 -10.78
CA GLU A 412 -27.64 2.39 -12.04
C GLU A 412 -28.55 1.18 -11.92
N VAL A 413 -28.18 0.15 -11.12
CA VAL A 413 -28.88 -1.13 -11.18
C VAL A 413 -29.44 -1.63 -9.85
N SER A 414 -29.13 -0.99 -8.70
CA SER A 414 -29.49 -1.58 -7.40
C SER A 414 -30.99 -1.66 -7.17
N GLU A 415 -31.76 -0.61 -7.46
CA GLU A 415 -33.21 -0.59 -7.26
C GLU A 415 -33.90 -1.66 -8.11
N ARG A 416 -33.54 -1.77 -9.39
CA ARG A 416 -34.07 -2.76 -10.33
C ARG A 416 -33.78 -4.19 -9.84
N LEU A 417 -32.53 -4.46 -9.39
CA LEU A 417 -32.17 -5.79 -8.90
C LEU A 417 -32.80 -6.10 -7.54
N ILE A 418 -32.92 -5.14 -6.64
CA ILE A 418 -33.59 -5.33 -5.35
C ILE A 418 -35.09 -5.64 -5.56
N SER A 419 -35.76 -4.89 -6.45
CA SER A 419 -37.17 -5.12 -6.78
C SER A 419 -37.42 -6.54 -7.32
N ARG A 420 -36.51 -7.00 -8.19
CA ARG A 420 -36.67 -8.28 -8.88
C ARG A 420 -36.17 -9.50 -8.07
N LEU A 421 -35.01 -9.38 -7.43
CA LEU A 421 -34.37 -10.50 -6.73
C LEU A 421 -34.67 -10.52 -5.23
N GLY A 422 -35.18 -9.42 -4.70
CA GLY A 422 -35.40 -9.20 -3.27
C GLY A 422 -34.13 -8.73 -2.56
N LYS A 423 -34.30 -7.88 -1.55
CA LYS A 423 -33.20 -7.25 -0.77
C LYS A 423 -32.21 -8.25 -0.17
N ARG A 424 -32.64 -9.48 0.15
CA ARG A 424 -31.79 -10.52 0.73
C ARG A 424 -30.71 -11.03 -0.23
N ASN A 425 -30.97 -10.97 -1.54
CA ASN A 425 -30.09 -11.49 -2.58
C ASN A 425 -29.16 -10.44 -3.18
N VAL A 426 -29.34 -9.14 -2.88
CA VAL A 426 -28.54 -8.04 -3.42
C VAL A 426 -27.62 -7.50 -2.35
N TYR A 427 -26.31 -7.56 -2.58
CA TYR A 427 -25.24 -7.05 -1.71
C TYR A 427 -24.68 -5.78 -2.34
N LEU A 428 -24.37 -4.79 -1.53
CA LEU A 428 -23.82 -3.51 -1.96
C LEU A 428 -22.47 -3.30 -1.27
N SER A 429 -21.43 -2.99 -2.04
CA SER A 429 -20.12 -2.67 -1.45
C SER A 429 -20.03 -1.26 -0.88
N GLY A 430 -21.06 -0.45 -1.06
CA GLY A 430 -21.04 0.96 -0.68
C GLY A 430 -20.32 1.85 -1.70
N GLU A 431 -19.76 2.95 -1.23
CA GLU A 431 -19.03 3.92 -2.07
C GLU A 431 -17.88 3.28 -2.84
N CYS A 432 -17.31 4.03 -3.80
CA CYS A 432 -16.22 3.55 -4.64
C CYS A 432 -15.19 2.78 -3.82
N ASN A 433 -15.17 1.50 -3.94
CA ASN A 433 -14.16 0.66 -3.33
C ASN A 433 -14.14 0.59 -1.79
N ASP A 434 -15.28 0.48 -1.16
CA ASP A 434 -15.30 0.08 0.25
C ASP A 434 -14.83 -1.38 0.36
N LEU A 435 -13.52 -1.54 0.62
CA LEU A 435 -12.86 -2.83 0.71
C LEU A 435 -13.50 -3.72 1.80
N ARG A 436 -13.88 -3.11 2.94
CA ARG A 436 -14.49 -3.84 4.03
C ARG A 436 -15.87 -4.38 3.64
N ALA A 437 -16.73 -3.53 3.06
CA ALA A 437 -18.06 -3.95 2.64
C ALA A 437 -18.00 -5.04 1.54
N SER A 438 -17.08 -4.90 0.59
CA SER A 438 -16.80 -5.92 -0.42
C SER A 438 -16.34 -7.24 0.18
N MET A 439 -15.39 -7.20 1.13
CA MET A 439 -14.87 -8.38 1.81
C MET A 439 -15.96 -9.07 2.64
N GLU A 440 -16.75 -8.33 3.42
CA GLU A 440 -17.84 -8.88 4.22
C GLU A 440 -18.93 -9.53 3.33
N ALA A 441 -19.28 -8.87 2.22
CA ALA A 441 -20.22 -9.44 1.26
C ALA A 441 -19.71 -10.74 0.64
N MET A 442 -18.45 -10.74 0.21
CA MET A 442 -17.83 -11.94 -0.40
C MET A 442 -17.61 -13.05 0.62
N CYS A 443 -17.24 -12.76 1.86
CA CYS A 443 -17.17 -13.78 2.91
C CYS A 443 -18.49 -14.52 3.08
N HIS A 444 -19.62 -13.81 3.04
CA HIS A 444 -20.94 -14.43 3.10
C HIS A 444 -21.28 -15.20 1.81
N LEU A 445 -21.09 -14.56 0.64
CA LEU A 445 -21.39 -15.15 -0.66
C LEU A 445 -20.58 -16.43 -0.90
N MET A 446 -19.30 -16.38 -0.63
CA MET A 446 -18.33 -17.44 -0.87
C MET A 446 -18.21 -18.44 0.29
N ARG A 447 -18.90 -18.20 1.41
CA ARG A 447 -18.85 -19.03 2.63
C ARG A 447 -17.44 -19.18 3.21
N VAL A 448 -16.71 -18.07 3.24
CA VAL A 448 -15.36 -17.99 3.83
C VAL A 448 -15.42 -17.33 5.21
N ASN A 449 -14.91 -18.02 6.22
CA ASN A 449 -14.89 -17.49 7.59
C ASN A 449 -13.75 -16.46 7.76
N PRO A 450 -14.06 -15.17 8.04
CA PRO A 450 -13.05 -14.12 8.21
C PRO A 450 -12.06 -14.34 9.36
N LEU A 451 -12.38 -15.14 10.34
CA LEU A 451 -11.45 -15.50 11.44
C LEU A 451 -10.20 -16.21 10.91
N ARG A 452 -10.24 -16.78 9.71
CA ARG A 452 -9.07 -17.42 9.06
C ARG A 452 -8.06 -16.42 8.52
N PHE A 453 -8.42 -15.14 8.39
CA PHE A 453 -7.51 -14.10 7.86
C PHE A 453 -6.45 -13.64 8.85
N VAL A 454 -6.61 -13.98 10.14
CA VAL A 454 -5.71 -13.52 11.20
C VAL A 454 -4.80 -14.67 11.64
N PRO A 455 -3.50 -14.66 11.28
CA PRO A 455 -2.58 -15.78 11.51
C PRO A 455 -2.00 -15.82 12.94
N ILE A 456 -2.74 -15.31 13.94
CA ILE A 456 -2.37 -15.39 15.35
C ILE A 456 -3.50 -15.98 16.19
N SER A 457 -3.18 -16.42 17.41
CA SER A 457 -4.19 -17.09 18.25
C SER A 457 -5.40 -16.18 18.51
N PRO A 458 -6.64 -16.74 18.55
CA PRO A 458 -7.86 -15.98 18.82
C PRO A 458 -7.83 -15.21 20.14
N ILE A 459 -7.22 -15.78 21.19
CA ILE A 459 -7.06 -15.11 22.49
C ILE A 459 -6.22 -13.84 22.34
N LYS A 460 -5.06 -13.94 21.66
CA LYS A 460 -4.17 -12.80 21.43
C LYS A 460 -4.84 -11.74 20.57
N SER A 461 -5.54 -12.14 19.52
CA SER A 461 -6.34 -11.24 18.68
C SER A 461 -7.40 -10.51 19.50
N GLY A 462 -8.13 -11.22 20.37
CA GLY A 462 -9.13 -10.64 21.25
C GLY A 462 -8.55 -9.57 22.18
N VAL A 463 -7.41 -9.85 22.81
CA VAL A 463 -6.72 -8.86 23.67
C VAL A 463 -6.34 -7.61 22.87
N ILE A 464 -5.78 -7.77 21.67
CA ILE A 464 -5.40 -6.65 20.80
C ILE A 464 -6.62 -5.82 20.38
N LEU A 465 -7.73 -6.47 20.04
CA LEU A 465 -8.98 -5.82 19.69
C LEU A 465 -9.54 -5.00 20.86
N VAL A 466 -9.56 -5.56 22.06
CA VAL A 466 -9.98 -4.84 23.28
C VAL A 466 -9.08 -3.61 23.50
N GLN A 467 -7.76 -3.77 23.39
CA GLN A 467 -6.82 -2.65 23.51
C GLN A 467 -7.07 -1.55 22.47
N ALA A 468 -7.27 -1.93 21.21
CA ALA A 468 -7.53 -0.98 20.12
C ALA A 468 -8.85 -0.22 20.34
N HIS A 469 -9.91 -0.91 20.78
CA HIS A 469 -11.18 -0.28 21.12
C HIS A 469 -11.08 0.64 22.34
N TRP A 470 -10.34 0.23 23.37
CA TRP A 470 -10.08 1.08 24.54
C TRP A 470 -9.38 2.38 24.14
N ASN A 471 -8.44 2.30 23.20
CA ASN A 471 -7.74 3.46 22.64
C ASN A 471 -8.54 4.15 21.50
N LYS A 472 -9.82 3.83 21.35
CA LYS A 472 -10.73 4.47 20.38
C LYS A 472 -10.24 4.39 18.92
N THR A 473 -9.68 3.22 18.52
CA THR A 473 -9.28 3.04 17.13
C THR A 473 -10.39 3.41 16.17
N ARG A 474 -10.02 4.07 15.09
CA ARG A 474 -10.91 4.46 13.99
C ARG A 474 -10.84 3.47 12.82
N ALA A 475 -9.96 2.48 12.94
CA ALA A 475 -9.89 1.37 12.00
C ALA A 475 -10.94 0.29 12.33
N ARG A 476 -11.33 -0.45 11.31
CA ARG A 476 -12.34 -1.52 11.45
C ARG A 476 -11.86 -2.78 10.75
N LEU A 477 -11.90 -3.89 11.47
CA LEU A 477 -11.73 -5.21 10.88
C LEU A 477 -12.98 -5.66 10.13
N VAL A 478 -12.80 -6.63 9.25
CA VAL A 478 -13.92 -7.40 8.68
C VAL A 478 -14.69 -8.05 9.82
N ASN A 479 -16.00 -7.87 9.84
CA ASN A 479 -16.83 -8.43 10.89
C ASN A 479 -16.90 -9.96 10.73
N PRO A 480 -16.48 -10.76 11.74
CA PRO A 480 -16.55 -12.21 11.66
C PRO A 480 -17.97 -12.76 11.50
N MET A 481 -18.99 -12.00 11.94
CA MET A 481 -20.39 -12.37 11.76
C MET A 481 -20.83 -12.30 10.29
N SER A 482 -20.05 -11.66 9.39
CA SER A 482 -20.31 -11.65 7.96
C SER A 482 -20.32 -13.04 7.31
N TYR A 483 -19.71 -14.03 7.96
CA TYR A 483 -19.80 -15.42 7.53
C TYR A 483 -21.22 -16.00 7.68
N PHE A 484 -21.89 -15.64 8.76
CA PHE A 484 -23.23 -16.18 9.11
C PHE A 484 -24.35 -15.32 8.57
N PHE A 485 -24.17 -14.02 8.55
CA PHE A 485 -25.22 -13.07 8.22
C PHE A 485 -24.75 -12.07 7.16
N LYS A 486 -25.68 -11.71 6.27
CA LYS A 486 -25.48 -10.58 5.38
C LYS A 486 -25.35 -9.30 6.21
N MET A 487 -24.19 -8.63 6.10
CA MET A 487 -23.96 -7.34 6.74
C MET A 487 -24.73 -6.24 5.99
N ARG A 488 -25.18 -5.23 6.72
CA ARG A 488 -25.93 -4.07 6.19
C ARG A 488 -24.98 -2.95 5.77
#